data_bb82fd8568a4fcc469bfdc63ef6e3054
#
_entry.id   bb82fd8568a4fcc469bfdc63ef6e3054
#
_cell.length_a   1.000
_cell.length_b   1.000
_cell.length_c   1.000
_cell.angle_alpha   90.00
_cell.angle_beta   90.00
_cell.angle_gamma   90.00
#
_symmetry.space_group_name_H-M   'P 1'
#
loop_
_entity.id
_entity.type
_entity.pdbx_description
1 polymer ?
#
loop_
_entity_poly.entity_id
_entity_poly.type
_entity_poly.pdbx_seq_one_letter_code
_entity_poly.pdbx_strand_id
1 'polypeptide(L)'
;MKKALSIAVAVLLVAALTAYGQQPGKKLKVFISVDMEGTSGLIHWDETGQGGADYPLFRKLMTAEANAAVAGAFEAGATEVVVRDAHDSARNILPDQLDPRARLIRDWNGPLSMMEGIDRTFDAVVFVGNHARAGTPAAVLKHTMSLSLYDVILN
;
A
#
# COMPACT_ATOMS: atom_id res chain seq x y z
N MET A 1 -40.20 16.58 -35.68
CA MET A 1 -38.80 17.08 -35.78
C MET A 1 -38.15 17.31 -34.39
N LYS A 2 -38.78 18.05 -33.47
CA LYS A 2 -38.18 18.34 -32.14
C LYS A 2 -37.87 17.08 -31.28
N LYS A 3 -38.74 16.06 -31.25
CA LYS A 3 -38.52 14.81 -30.50
C LYS A 3 -37.35 13.97 -31.05
N ALA A 4 -37.19 13.91 -32.38
CA ALA A 4 -36.07 13.16 -32.98
C ALA A 4 -34.71 13.82 -32.68
N LEU A 5 -34.68 15.18 -32.68
CA LEU A 5 -33.45 15.90 -32.33
C LEU A 5 -33.06 15.73 -30.87
N SER A 6 -34.04 15.69 -29.93
CA SER A 6 -33.77 15.44 -28.50
C SER A 6 -33.20 14.03 -28.24
N ILE A 7 -33.69 13.01 -28.94
CA ILE A 7 -33.19 11.62 -28.81
C ILE A 7 -31.77 11.55 -29.38
N ALA A 8 -31.49 12.16 -30.52
CA ALA A 8 -30.15 12.18 -31.12
C ALA A 8 -29.11 12.84 -30.19
N VAL A 9 -29.46 13.97 -29.55
CA VAL A 9 -28.60 14.65 -28.59
C VAL A 9 -28.34 13.79 -27.34
N ALA A 10 -29.37 13.11 -26.82
CA ALA A 10 -29.21 12.23 -25.67
C ALA A 10 -28.32 11.05 -25.99
N VAL A 11 -28.45 10.44 -27.16
CA VAL A 11 -27.59 9.30 -27.59
C VAL A 11 -26.15 9.75 -27.79
N LEU A 12 -25.90 10.94 -28.32
CA LEU A 12 -24.57 11.51 -28.49
C LEU A 12 -23.91 11.82 -27.12
N LEU A 13 -24.69 12.33 -26.14
CA LEU A 13 -24.20 12.58 -24.79
C LEU A 13 -23.83 11.27 -24.06
N VAL A 14 -24.63 10.23 -24.19
CA VAL A 14 -24.32 8.91 -23.60
C VAL A 14 -23.09 8.29 -24.28
N ALA A 15 -22.96 8.40 -25.60
CA ALA A 15 -21.78 7.91 -26.33
C ALA A 15 -20.51 8.70 -25.96
N ALA A 16 -20.61 10.00 -25.72
CA ALA A 16 -19.50 10.83 -25.26
C ALA A 16 -19.05 10.46 -23.83
N LEU A 17 -20.00 10.17 -22.93
CA LEU A 17 -19.71 9.75 -21.56
C LEU A 17 -19.04 8.36 -21.53
N THR A 18 -19.45 7.42 -22.39
CA THR A 18 -18.81 6.11 -22.51
C THR A 18 -17.42 6.20 -23.15
N ALA A 19 -17.22 7.09 -24.11
CA ALA A 19 -15.91 7.33 -24.74
C ALA A 19 -14.91 8.01 -23.77
N TYR A 20 -15.38 8.86 -22.86
CA TYR A 20 -14.53 9.45 -21.81
C TYR A 20 -14.05 8.40 -20.79
N GLY A 21 -14.81 7.34 -20.55
CA GLY A 21 -14.42 6.21 -19.69
C GLY A 21 -13.46 5.19 -20.35
N GLN A 22 -13.25 5.28 -21.67
CA GLN A 22 -12.40 4.38 -22.45
C GLN A 22 -11.12 5.02 -22.99
N GLN A 23 -10.53 5.95 -22.27
CA GLN A 23 -9.13 6.25 -22.52
C GLN A 23 -8.32 4.95 -22.33
N PRO A 24 -7.43 4.56 -23.28
CA PRO A 24 -6.54 3.42 -23.03
C PRO A 24 -5.81 3.74 -21.73
N GLY A 25 -6.16 2.96 -20.67
CA GLY A 25 -5.83 3.31 -19.30
C GLY A 25 -4.33 3.48 -19.17
N LYS A 26 -3.90 4.62 -18.67
CA LYS A 26 -2.53 4.80 -18.20
C LYS A 26 -2.22 3.58 -17.32
N LYS A 27 -1.13 2.89 -17.62
CA LYS A 27 -0.68 1.77 -16.79
C LYS A 27 -0.40 2.32 -15.39
N LEU A 28 -1.29 2.03 -14.45
CA LEU A 28 -1.17 2.49 -13.07
C LEU A 28 -0.23 1.55 -12.32
N LYS A 29 0.87 2.10 -11.80
CA LYS A 29 1.86 1.38 -11.01
C LYS A 29 1.79 1.85 -9.55
N VAL A 30 1.56 0.92 -8.62
CA VAL A 30 1.36 1.22 -7.20
C VAL A 30 2.48 0.60 -6.37
N PHE A 31 3.07 1.40 -5.48
CA PHE A 31 4.01 0.97 -4.47
C PHE A 31 3.32 0.86 -3.11
N ILE A 32 3.50 -0.26 -2.41
CA ILE A 32 2.93 -0.49 -1.09
C ILE A 32 4.06 -0.75 -0.11
N SER A 33 4.30 0.17 0.82
CA SER A 33 5.23 -0.03 1.93
C SER A 33 4.46 -0.60 3.12
N VAL A 34 4.88 -1.76 3.62
CA VAL A 34 4.16 -2.50 4.67
C VAL A 34 5.03 -2.60 5.91
N ASP A 35 4.51 -2.08 7.01
CA ASP A 35 5.10 -2.15 8.34
C ASP A 35 4.25 -3.08 9.24
N MET A 36 4.70 -3.40 10.44
CA MET A 36 4.01 -4.38 11.27
C MET A 36 3.28 -3.79 12.47
N GLU A 37 3.82 -2.75 13.11
CA GLU A 37 3.31 -2.25 14.38
C GLU A 37 1.89 -1.67 14.31
N GLY A 38 1.44 -1.26 13.12
CA GLY A 38 0.07 -0.82 12.89
C GLY A 38 -0.88 -1.92 12.41
N THR A 39 -0.42 -3.17 12.31
CA THR A 39 -1.27 -4.31 11.94
C THR A 39 -2.38 -4.51 12.96
N SER A 40 -3.58 -4.79 12.47
CA SER A 40 -4.78 -4.93 13.32
C SER A 40 -4.61 -6.00 14.39
N GLY A 41 -4.89 -5.62 15.64
CA GLY A 41 -4.81 -6.49 16.82
C GLY A 41 -3.44 -6.54 17.47
N LEU A 42 -2.41 -5.95 16.89
CA LEU A 42 -1.06 -5.92 17.46
C LEU A 42 -0.97 -4.83 18.54
N ILE A 43 -0.46 -5.20 19.73
CA ILE A 43 -0.42 -4.31 20.89
C ILE A 43 0.90 -4.37 21.68
N HIS A 44 1.77 -5.35 21.42
CA HIS A 44 2.98 -5.58 22.20
C HIS A 44 4.21 -5.84 21.33
N TRP A 45 5.39 -5.44 21.83
CA TRP A 45 6.65 -5.61 21.09
C TRP A 45 7.04 -7.07 20.81
N ASP A 46 6.68 -8.00 21.72
CA ASP A 46 6.96 -9.43 21.50
C ASP A 46 6.20 -10.02 20.30
N GLU A 47 5.20 -9.30 19.82
CA GLU A 47 4.41 -9.70 18.65
C GLU A 47 5.07 -9.28 17.33
N THR A 48 6.04 -8.36 17.37
CA THR A 48 6.68 -7.79 16.18
C THR A 48 7.99 -8.44 15.77
N GLY A 49 8.70 -9.09 16.70
CA GLY A 49 10.06 -9.58 16.49
C GLY A 49 10.14 -11.11 16.32
N GLN A 50 11.14 -11.57 15.57
CA GLN A 50 11.36 -13.01 15.27
C GLN A 50 11.48 -13.92 16.48
N GLY A 51 11.81 -13.38 17.65
CA GLY A 51 11.91 -14.13 18.92
C GLY A 51 10.60 -14.22 19.70
N GLY A 52 9.57 -13.48 19.31
CA GLY A 52 8.29 -13.44 20.01
C GLY A 52 7.40 -14.64 19.70
N ALA A 53 6.71 -15.15 20.72
CA ALA A 53 5.86 -16.33 20.57
C ALA A 53 4.70 -16.10 19.57
N ASP A 54 4.18 -14.89 19.52
CA ASP A 54 3.02 -14.53 18.68
C ASP A 54 3.43 -13.97 17.31
N TYR A 55 4.72 -13.68 17.09
CA TYR A 55 5.22 -13.17 15.80
C TYR A 55 4.77 -14.01 14.59
N PRO A 56 4.71 -15.35 14.62
CA PRO A 56 4.20 -16.12 13.49
C PRO A 56 2.74 -15.84 13.13
N LEU A 57 1.91 -15.45 14.11
CA LEU A 57 0.53 -15.00 13.86
C LEU A 57 0.52 -13.64 13.18
N PHE A 58 1.29 -12.68 13.73
CA PHE A 58 1.26 -11.30 13.21
C PHE A 58 1.89 -11.17 11.82
N ARG A 59 2.86 -12.02 11.46
CA ARG A 59 3.32 -12.13 10.07
C ARG A 59 2.19 -12.50 9.10
N LYS A 60 1.30 -13.41 9.51
CA LYS A 60 0.15 -13.80 8.68
C LYS A 60 -0.84 -12.64 8.53
N LEU A 61 -1.13 -11.93 9.63
CA LEU A 61 -2.01 -10.77 9.61
C LEU A 61 -1.43 -9.63 8.76
N MET A 62 -0.15 -9.30 8.94
CA MET A 62 0.57 -8.33 8.10
C MET A 62 0.49 -8.71 6.61
N THR A 63 0.70 -9.99 6.27
CA THR A 63 0.60 -10.47 4.89
C THR A 63 -0.84 -10.37 4.37
N ALA A 64 -1.84 -10.64 5.21
CA ALA A 64 -3.25 -10.51 4.84
C ALA A 64 -3.65 -9.05 4.58
N GLU A 65 -3.18 -8.11 5.40
CA GLU A 65 -3.41 -6.67 5.17
C GLU A 65 -2.70 -6.17 3.91
N ALA A 66 -1.46 -6.64 3.66
CA ALA A 66 -0.78 -6.37 2.40
C ALA A 66 -1.59 -6.87 1.19
N ASN A 67 -2.15 -8.08 1.28
CA ASN A 67 -3.01 -8.65 0.23
C ASN A 67 -4.29 -7.84 0.02
N ALA A 68 -4.90 -7.33 1.08
CA ALA A 68 -6.07 -6.47 0.96
C ALA A 68 -5.74 -5.17 0.20
N ALA A 69 -4.58 -4.56 0.49
CA ALA A 69 -4.11 -3.38 -0.22
C ALA A 69 -3.76 -3.68 -1.68
N VAL A 70 -3.13 -4.84 -1.96
CA VAL A 70 -2.84 -5.32 -3.32
C VAL A 70 -4.13 -5.51 -4.12
N ALA A 71 -5.14 -6.18 -3.53
CA ALA A 71 -6.43 -6.39 -4.16
C ALA A 71 -7.11 -5.05 -4.50
N GLY A 72 -7.17 -4.12 -3.53
CA GLY A 72 -7.74 -2.79 -3.73
C GLY A 72 -7.01 -1.99 -4.82
N ALA A 73 -5.68 -2.10 -4.92
CA ALA A 73 -4.92 -1.44 -5.98
C ALA A 73 -5.30 -1.99 -7.37
N PHE A 74 -5.43 -3.31 -7.53
CA PHE A 74 -5.86 -3.92 -8.80
C PHE A 74 -7.31 -3.60 -9.13
N GLU A 75 -8.21 -3.59 -8.14
CA GLU A 75 -9.61 -3.15 -8.32
C GLU A 75 -9.70 -1.69 -8.78
N ALA A 76 -8.80 -0.84 -8.30
CA ALA A 76 -8.66 0.55 -8.73
C ALA A 76 -8.01 0.72 -10.12
N GLY A 77 -7.64 -0.38 -10.80
CA GLY A 77 -7.08 -0.37 -12.14
C GLY A 77 -5.56 -0.39 -12.20
N ALA A 78 -4.86 -0.70 -11.11
CA ALA A 78 -3.42 -0.91 -11.15
C ALA A 78 -3.08 -2.06 -12.10
N THR A 79 -2.02 -1.88 -12.88
CA THR A 79 -1.47 -2.90 -13.80
C THR A 79 -0.19 -3.53 -13.25
N GLU A 80 0.44 -2.88 -12.28
CA GLU A 80 1.62 -3.35 -11.57
C GLU A 80 1.52 -2.92 -10.10
N VAL A 81 1.75 -3.86 -9.19
CA VAL A 81 1.82 -3.59 -7.75
C VAL A 81 3.13 -4.14 -7.20
N VAL A 82 3.87 -3.29 -6.50
CA VAL A 82 5.11 -3.66 -5.81
C VAL A 82 4.89 -3.48 -4.32
N VAL A 83 5.14 -4.54 -3.56
CA VAL A 83 5.06 -4.57 -2.10
C VAL A 83 6.46 -4.54 -1.52
N ARG A 84 6.72 -3.59 -0.63
CA ARG A 84 7.95 -3.50 0.16
C ARG A 84 7.67 -3.98 1.58
N ASP A 85 8.38 -5.02 2.02
CA ASP A 85 8.44 -5.40 3.43
C ASP A 85 9.34 -4.40 4.15
N ALA A 86 8.76 -3.55 4.98
CA ALA A 86 9.43 -2.40 5.58
C ALA A 86 9.64 -2.52 7.09
N HIS A 87 9.33 -3.67 7.69
CA HIS A 87 9.45 -3.89 9.12
C HIS A 87 10.72 -4.69 9.49
N ASP A 88 11.41 -4.27 10.56
CA ASP A 88 12.54 -4.96 11.22
C ASP A 88 13.52 -5.60 10.22
N SER A 89 13.51 -6.92 10.08
CA SER A 89 14.40 -7.66 9.17
C SER A 89 14.06 -7.51 7.68
N ALA A 90 12.95 -6.84 7.34
CA ALA A 90 12.38 -6.81 5.99
C ALA A 90 12.15 -8.21 5.38
N ARG A 91 11.83 -9.20 6.23
CA ARG A 91 11.56 -10.60 5.87
C ARG A 91 10.32 -11.15 6.58
N ASN A 92 9.34 -10.29 6.84
CA ASN A 92 8.16 -10.59 7.64
C ASN A 92 7.01 -11.12 6.77
N ILE A 93 6.76 -10.49 5.62
CA ILE A 93 5.74 -10.94 4.67
C ILE A 93 6.04 -12.35 4.21
N LEU A 94 5.02 -13.21 4.19
CA LEU A 94 5.10 -14.60 3.79
C LEU A 94 4.98 -14.70 2.26
N PRO A 95 6.07 -15.04 1.53
CA PRO A 95 6.07 -14.99 0.06
C PRO A 95 5.12 -16.00 -0.58
N ASP A 96 4.84 -17.10 0.10
CA ASP A 96 3.93 -18.15 -0.33
C ASP A 96 2.45 -17.80 -0.12
N GLN A 97 2.17 -16.73 0.65
CA GLN A 97 0.84 -16.25 0.98
C GLN A 97 0.53 -14.88 0.38
N LEU A 98 1.53 -14.17 -0.12
CA LEU A 98 1.32 -12.91 -0.82
C LEU A 98 0.62 -13.15 -2.17
N ASP A 99 -0.28 -12.24 -2.55
CA ASP A 99 -0.94 -12.26 -3.85
C ASP A 99 0.09 -12.41 -4.98
N PRO A 100 0.02 -13.48 -5.80
CA PRO A 100 1.04 -13.77 -6.81
C PRO A 100 1.13 -12.74 -7.93
N ARG A 101 0.18 -11.82 -8.03
CA ARG A 101 0.22 -10.70 -8.98
C ARG A 101 1.14 -9.58 -8.51
N ALA A 102 1.42 -9.49 -7.21
CA ALA A 102 2.31 -8.48 -6.64
C ALA A 102 3.78 -8.93 -6.71
N ARG A 103 4.68 -7.97 -6.87
CA ARG A 103 6.12 -8.17 -6.74
C ARG A 103 6.55 -7.80 -5.33
N LEU A 104 7.31 -8.68 -4.66
CA LEU A 104 7.78 -8.47 -3.30
C LEU A 104 9.24 -8.03 -3.28
N ILE A 105 9.51 -6.92 -2.57
CA ILE A 105 10.85 -6.48 -2.22
C ILE A 105 11.10 -6.81 -0.75
N ARG A 106 12.18 -7.54 -0.49
CA ARG A 106 12.62 -7.97 0.84
C ARG A 106 14.05 -7.57 1.10
N ASP A 107 14.42 -7.55 2.38
CA ASP A 107 15.75 -7.21 2.87
C ASP A 107 16.16 -5.75 2.65
N TRP A 108 17.21 -5.29 3.33
CA TRP A 108 17.69 -3.91 3.31
C TRP A 108 18.82 -3.78 2.28
N ASN A 109 18.45 -3.57 1.01
CA ASN A 109 19.37 -3.67 -0.12
C ASN A 109 19.83 -2.34 -0.71
N GLY A 110 19.33 -1.21 -0.20
CA GLY A 110 19.62 0.08 -0.80
C GLY A 110 19.37 1.28 0.10
N PRO A 111 19.64 2.48 -0.40
CA PRO A 111 19.66 3.72 0.40
C PRO A 111 18.26 4.25 0.76
N LEU A 112 17.20 3.76 0.12
CA LEU A 112 15.85 4.29 0.32
C LEU A 112 15.11 3.60 1.48
N SER A 113 15.76 2.64 2.17
CA SER A 113 15.22 2.00 3.38
C SER A 113 13.81 1.43 3.18
N MET A 114 12.83 1.88 3.97
CA MET A 114 11.42 1.44 3.89
C MET A 114 10.76 1.74 2.52
N MET A 115 11.38 2.58 1.71
CA MET A 115 10.92 2.94 0.37
C MET A 115 11.80 2.34 -0.74
N GLU A 116 12.66 1.36 -0.40
CA GLU A 116 13.56 0.76 -1.40
C GLU A 116 12.79 0.12 -2.54
N GLY A 117 13.19 0.46 -3.76
CA GLY A 117 12.55 0.02 -5.00
C GLY A 117 11.52 0.98 -5.58
N ILE A 118 11.22 2.09 -4.89
CA ILE A 118 10.39 3.16 -5.47
C ILE A 118 11.21 4.02 -6.44
N ASP A 119 10.56 4.46 -7.51
CA ASP A 119 11.10 5.43 -8.43
C ASP A 119 9.99 6.30 -9.05
N ARG A 120 10.38 7.19 -9.98
CA ARG A 120 9.44 8.12 -10.66
C ARG A 120 8.42 7.45 -11.56
N THR A 121 8.48 6.14 -11.76
CA THR A 121 7.54 5.38 -12.60
C THR A 121 6.29 4.97 -11.84
N PHE A 122 6.30 5.10 -10.51
CA PHE A 122 5.12 4.84 -9.69
C PHE A 122 4.13 6.00 -9.74
N ASP A 123 2.86 5.68 -9.82
CA ASP A 123 1.76 6.63 -9.87
C ASP A 123 1.15 6.88 -8.49
N ALA A 124 1.25 5.92 -7.58
CA ALA A 124 0.74 6.03 -6.22
C ALA A 124 1.59 5.25 -5.22
N VAL A 125 1.53 5.69 -3.95
CA VAL A 125 2.14 5.02 -2.80
C VAL A 125 1.05 4.79 -1.76
N VAL A 126 1.05 3.57 -1.18
CA VAL A 126 0.16 3.18 -0.08
C VAL A 126 1.04 2.74 1.09
N PHE A 127 0.69 3.17 2.29
CA PHE A 127 1.31 2.72 3.53
C PHE A 127 0.35 1.83 4.29
N VAL A 128 0.81 0.66 4.73
CA VAL A 128 0.02 -0.34 5.45
C VAL A 128 0.75 -0.70 6.74
N GLY A 129 0.03 -0.80 7.84
CA GLY A 129 0.57 -1.26 9.11
C GLY A 129 1.58 -0.32 9.77
N ASN A 130 1.63 0.96 9.38
CA ASN A 130 2.57 1.92 9.96
C ASN A 130 2.12 2.37 11.35
N HIS A 131 3.12 2.53 12.22
CA HIS A 131 2.95 3.05 13.58
C HIS A 131 2.97 4.58 13.64
N ALA A 132 2.53 5.12 14.79
CA ALA A 132 2.67 6.54 15.08
C ALA A 132 4.13 6.88 15.46
N ARG A 133 4.52 8.15 15.26
CA ARG A 133 5.83 8.64 15.66
C ARG A 133 6.02 8.63 17.19
N ALA A 134 7.26 8.61 17.64
CA ALA A 134 7.60 8.81 19.06
C ALA A 134 6.93 10.07 19.63
N GLY A 135 6.48 9.99 20.87
CA GLY A 135 5.81 11.10 21.56
C GLY A 135 4.32 11.27 21.25
N THR A 136 3.73 10.53 20.32
CA THR A 136 2.29 10.58 20.05
C THR A 136 1.52 10.10 21.29
N PRO A 137 0.61 10.90 21.89
CA PRO A 137 -0.14 10.47 23.05
C PRO A 137 -1.04 9.27 22.77
N ALA A 138 -1.13 8.33 23.71
CA ALA A 138 -1.99 7.14 23.67
C ALA A 138 -1.84 6.25 22.42
N ALA A 139 -0.77 6.37 21.65
CA ALA A 139 -0.52 5.51 20.50
C ALA A 139 0.21 4.22 20.90
N VAL A 140 -0.26 3.11 20.32
CA VAL A 140 0.34 1.78 20.49
C VAL A 140 1.66 1.73 19.72
N LEU A 141 2.68 1.12 20.32
CA LEU A 141 4.03 0.87 19.74
C LEU A 141 4.66 2.05 19.01
N LYS A 142 4.37 3.26 19.46
CA LYS A 142 4.87 4.49 18.86
C LYS A 142 6.39 4.60 18.99
N HIS A 143 7.06 4.85 17.90
CA HIS A 143 8.50 5.09 17.88
C HIS A 143 8.93 5.89 16.65
N THR A 144 10.19 6.28 16.64
CA THR A 144 10.85 6.91 15.49
C THR A 144 12.23 6.28 15.37
N MET A 145 12.55 5.70 14.24
CA MET A 145 13.80 4.96 14.04
C MET A 145 15.04 5.87 14.04
N SER A 146 14.91 7.13 13.64
CA SER A 146 16.01 8.07 13.60
C SER A 146 15.87 9.14 14.68
N LEU A 147 16.87 9.26 15.53
CA LEU A 147 16.97 10.34 16.52
C LEU A 147 17.35 11.70 15.89
N SER A 148 17.66 11.73 14.60
CA SER A 148 17.98 12.95 13.85
C SER A 148 16.75 13.64 13.26
N LEU A 149 15.55 13.06 13.41
CA LEU A 149 14.31 13.63 12.92
C LEU A 149 13.58 14.36 14.05
N TYR A 150 13.39 15.67 13.89
CA TYR A 150 12.61 16.50 14.82
C TYR A 150 11.17 16.66 14.37
N ASP A 151 10.96 16.99 13.10
CA ASP A 151 9.64 17.17 12.50
C ASP A 151 9.58 16.60 11.07
N VAL A 152 8.44 16.03 10.72
CA VAL A 152 8.08 15.67 9.35
C VAL A 152 6.85 16.49 8.97
N ILE A 153 6.99 17.33 7.97
CA ILE A 153 5.94 18.21 7.48
C ILE A 153 5.55 17.75 6.08
N LEU A 154 4.26 17.53 5.86
CA LEU A 154 3.68 17.29 4.53
C LEU A 154 3.13 18.64 4.03
N ASN A 155 3.53 19.04 2.84
CA ASN A 155 3.06 20.24 2.13
C ASN A 155 2.48 19.90 0.77
#